data_56ab716ff480fa8eedc62401ceb2f564
#
_entry.id   56ab716ff480fa8eedc62401ceb2f564
#
_cell.length_a   1.000
_cell.length_b   1.000
_cell.length_c   1.000
_cell.angle_alpha   90.00
_cell.angle_beta   90.00
_cell.angle_gamma   90.00
#
_symmetry.space_group_name_H-M   'P 1'
#
loop_
_entity.id
_entity.type
_entity.pdbx_description
1 polymer ?
#
loop_
_entity_poly.entity_id
_entity_poly.type
_entity_poly.pdbx_seq_one_letter_code
_entity_poly.pdbx_strand_id
1 'polypeptide(L)'
;ALIVVLSVYNGIGTLTQSLFNIFDPELKIEATEGKTFHLDDIAYNDIISLPTVSYASPIVEENMWITYKERNKIATVRGVADNYAAMTGIDTMLHLGRFELTNSQSNQYIVMGLGVYYELGINSYDAHTPVGIHIPKRNAAIGGLSFERAFNSEYALTTGAFNIQDKKKKKY
;
A
#
# COMPACT_ATOMS: atom_id res chain seq x y z
N ALA A 1 -30.28 23.51 18.19
CA ALA A 1 -29.66 22.20 18.52
C ALA A 1 -29.63 21.24 17.32
N LEU A 2 -30.76 20.99 16.63
CA LEU A 2 -30.86 20.03 15.51
C LEU A 2 -29.92 20.38 14.35
N ILE A 3 -29.81 21.65 13.97
CA ILE A 3 -28.97 22.13 12.88
C ILE A 3 -27.48 21.84 13.17
N VAL A 4 -27.04 22.05 14.40
CA VAL A 4 -25.66 21.78 14.82
C VAL A 4 -25.36 20.27 14.73
N VAL A 5 -26.29 19.42 15.19
CA VAL A 5 -26.13 17.96 15.11
C VAL A 5 -26.05 17.48 13.65
N LEU A 6 -26.91 17.98 12.77
CA LEU A 6 -26.88 17.65 11.35
C LEU A 6 -25.60 18.15 10.67
N SER A 7 -25.13 19.35 11.01
CA SER A 7 -23.87 19.88 10.47
C SER A 7 -22.66 19.04 10.89
N VAL A 8 -22.62 18.61 12.16
CA VAL A 8 -21.56 17.72 12.68
C VAL A 8 -21.64 16.36 11.99
N TYR A 9 -22.84 15.78 11.86
CA TYR A 9 -23.05 14.49 11.19
C TYR A 9 -22.59 14.53 9.73
N ASN A 10 -23.01 15.54 8.97
CA ASN A 10 -22.58 15.73 7.59
C ASN A 10 -21.07 15.98 7.47
N GLY A 11 -20.51 16.76 8.40
CA GLY A 11 -19.08 17.02 8.47
C GLY A 11 -18.26 15.75 8.73
N ILE A 12 -18.73 14.88 9.62
CA ILE A 12 -18.09 13.57 9.89
C ILE A 12 -18.23 12.65 8.66
N GLY A 13 -19.39 12.60 8.02
CA GLY A 13 -19.62 11.81 6.80
C GLY A 13 -18.66 12.21 5.68
N THR A 14 -18.55 13.49 5.40
CA THR A 14 -17.61 14.03 4.38
C THR A 14 -16.15 13.75 4.75
N LEU A 15 -15.81 13.85 6.03
CA LEU A 15 -14.50 13.50 6.55
C LEU A 15 -14.16 12.03 6.33
N THR A 16 -15.09 11.14 6.68
CA THR A 16 -14.91 9.69 6.53
C THR A 16 -14.74 9.34 5.06
N GLN A 17 -15.59 9.84 4.17
CA GLN A 17 -15.46 9.64 2.74
C GLN A 17 -14.11 10.14 2.20
N SER A 18 -13.65 11.32 2.63
CA SER A 18 -12.36 11.85 2.20
C SER A 18 -11.16 11.04 2.66
N LEU A 19 -11.27 10.31 3.76
CA LEU A 19 -10.21 9.43 4.27
C LEU A 19 -10.15 8.10 3.50
N PHE A 20 -11.30 7.57 3.08
CA PHE A 20 -11.35 6.33 2.31
C PHE A 20 -10.97 6.53 0.84
N ASN A 21 -11.30 7.67 0.23
CA ASN A 21 -11.05 7.93 -1.19
C ASN A 21 -9.58 8.17 -1.57
N ILE A 22 -8.65 8.21 -0.61
CA ILE A 22 -7.23 8.50 -0.90
C ILE A 22 -6.55 7.35 -1.65
N PHE A 23 -6.93 6.11 -1.34
CA PHE A 23 -6.37 4.90 -1.95
C PHE A 23 -7.35 4.20 -2.90
N ASP A 24 -8.61 4.65 -2.93
CA ASP A 24 -9.61 4.09 -3.82
C ASP A 24 -9.69 4.95 -5.07
N PRO A 25 -9.37 4.40 -6.24
CA PRO A 25 -9.55 5.10 -7.51
C PRO A 25 -11.05 5.29 -7.80
N GLU A 26 -11.39 6.26 -8.66
CA GLU A 26 -12.77 6.49 -9.10
C GLU A 26 -13.34 5.25 -9.85
N LEU A 27 -12.46 4.53 -10.55
CA LEU A 27 -12.79 3.30 -11.24
C LEU A 27 -11.76 2.21 -10.88
N LYS A 28 -12.26 1.01 -10.63
CA LYS A 28 -11.45 -0.18 -10.33
C LYS A 28 -11.87 -1.32 -11.25
N ILE A 29 -10.90 -1.96 -11.88
CA ILE A 29 -11.10 -3.17 -12.68
C ILE A 29 -10.60 -4.34 -11.84
N GLU A 30 -11.46 -5.30 -11.58
CA GLU A 30 -11.14 -6.48 -10.78
C GLU A 30 -11.49 -7.75 -11.56
N ALA A 31 -10.80 -8.85 -11.23
CA ALA A 31 -11.14 -10.15 -11.77
C ALA A 31 -12.54 -10.59 -11.30
N THR A 32 -13.36 -11.11 -12.19
CA THR A 32 -14.66 -11.70 -11.85
C THR A 32 -14.51 -13.06 -11.15
N GLU A 33 -13.43 -13.77 -11.44
CA GLU A 33 -13.06 -15.02 -10.81
C GLU A 33 -11.58 -15.00 -10.39
N GLY A 34 -11.28 -15.54 -9.21
CA GLY A 34 -9.93 -15.52 -8.65
C GLY A 34 -9.55 -14.20 -8.02
N LYS A 35 -8.24 -13.97 -7.83
CA LYS A 35 -7.71 -12.76 -7.17
C LYS A 35 -7.02 -11.78 -8.12
N THR A 36 -6.54 -12.27 -9.25
CA THR A 36 -5.72 -11.52 -10.20
C THR A 36 -6.07 -11.90 -11.63
N PHE A 37 -5.80 -11.01 -12.55
CA PHE A 37 -5.86 -11.22 -14.00
C PHE A 37 -4.57 -10.68 -14.63
N HIS A 38 -4.26 -11.09 -15.86
CA HIS A 38 -3.15 -10.52 -16.61
C HIS A 38 -3.57 -9.23 -17.31
N LEU A 39 -2.66 -8.26 -17.41
CA LEU A 39 -2.95 -7.02 -18.13
C LEU A 39 -3.28 -7.25 -19.62
N ASP A 40 -2.75 -8.33 -20.19
CA ASP A 40 -3.04 -8.73 -21.58
C ASP A 40 -4.48 -9.25 -21.76
N ASP A 41 -5.16 -9.63 -20.68
CA ASP A 41 -6.56 -10.09 -20.71
C ASP A 41 -7.54 -8.91 -20.87
N ILE A 42 -7.06 -7.68 -20.72
CA ILE A 42 -7.84 -6.45 -20.88
C ILE A 42 -7.20 -5.53 -21.90
N ALA A 43 -8.00 -4.69 -22.54
CA ALA A 43 -7.52 -3.66 -23.47
C ALA A 43 -6.84 -2.49 -22.71
N TYR A 44 -5.79 -2.77 -21.91
CA TYR A 44 -5.17 -1.78 -21.03
C TYR A 44 -4.67 -0.55 -21.78
N ASN A 45 -4.04 -0.74 -22.93
CA ASN A 45 -3.53 0.34 -23.77
C ASN A 45 -4.65 1.24 -24.31
N ASP A 46 -5.80 0.66 -24.65
CA ASP A 46 -6.97 1.42 -25.10
C ASP A 46 -7.54 2.24 -23.95
N ILE A 47 -7.60 1.68 -22.75
CA ILE A 47 -8.07 2.37 -21.54
C ILE A 47 -7.20 3.60 -21.24
N ILE A 48 -5.88 3.46 -21.22
CA ILE A 48 -4.97 4.58 -20.92
C ILE A 48 -4.93 5.64 -22.02
N SER A 49 -5.36 5.31 -23.25
CA SER A 49 -5.44 6.23 -24.38
C SER A 49 -6.70 7.10 -24.36
N LEU A 50 -7.68 6.79 -23.49
CA LEU A 50 -8.91 7.57 -23.38
C LEU A 50 -8.63 8.97 -22.82
N PRO A 51 -9.16 10.06 -23.45
CA PRO A 51 -8.92 11.43 -23.00
C PRO A 51 -9.45 11.72 -21.58
N THR A 52 -10.38 10.88 -21.10
CA THR A 52 -11.01 10.99 -19.78
C THR A 52 -10.22 10.28 -18.67
N VAL A 53 -9.22 9.47 -19.03
CA VAL A 53 -8.37 8.75 -18.09
C VAL A 53 -7.08 9.52 -17.87
N SER A 54 -6.93 10.11 -16.70
CA SER A 54 -5.71 10.85 -16.35
C SER A 54 -4.59 9.91 -15.92
N TYR A 55 -4.92 8.85 -15.17
CA TYR A 55 -3.98 7.86 -14.67
C TYR A 55 -4.63 6.48 -14.63
N ALA A 56 -3.87 5.45 -14.94
CA ALA A 56 -4.22 4.06 -14.67
C ALA A 56 -2.96 3.35 -14.13
N SER A 57 -3.10 2.65 -13.03
CA SER A 57 -1.99 1.94 -12.39
C SER A 57 -2.39 0.51 -12.06
N PRO A 58 -1.66 -0.49 -12.55
CA PRO A 58 -1.85 -1.87 -12.12
C PRO A 58 -1.41 -2.02 -10.67
N ILE A 59 -2.19 -2.78 -9.90
CA ILE A 59 -1.95 -3.05 -8.49
C ILE A 59 -2.11 -4.53 -8.23
N VAL A 60 -1.20 -5.12 -7.45
CA VAL A 60 -1.35 -6.45 -6.87
C VAL A 60 -1.42 -6.29 -5.35
N GLU A 61 -2.46 -6.84 -4.74
CA GLU A 61 -2.68 -6.73 -3.30
C GLU A 61 -2.80 -8.11 -2.67
N GLU A 62 -2.06 -8.34 -1.58
CA GLU A 62 -2.11 -9.59 -0.84
C GLU A 62 -1.80 -9.35 0.64
N ASN A 63 -2.40 -10.16 1.52
CA ASN A 63 -2.05 -10.20 2.93
C ASN A 63 -0.77 -11.00 3.11
N MET A 64 0.26 -10.37 3.64
CA MET A 64 1.59 -10.94 3.80
C MET A 64 2.02 -10.89 5.26
N TRP A 65 2.87 -11.81 5.63
CA TRP A 65 3.49 -11.79 6.94
C TRP A 65 4.77 -10.96 6.86
N ILE A 66 4.79 -9.88 7.63
CA ILE A 66 5.90 -8.93 7.69
C ILE A 66 6.69 -9.17 8.97
N THR A 67 8.00 -9.25 8.85
CA THR A 67 8.90 -9.44 9.99
C THR A 67 9.95 -8.34 10.06
N TYR A 68 10.28 -7.92 11.27
CA TYR A 68 11.36 -6.98 11.52
C TYR A 68 12.01 -7.31 12.87
N LYS A 69 13.28 -7.76 12.84
CA LYS A 69 13.96 -8.30 14.01
C LYS A 69 13.12 -9.43 14.64
N GLU A 70 12.73 -9.30 15.90
CA GLU A 70 11.91 -10.27 16.63
C GLU A 70 10.40 -10.01 16.55
N ARG A 71 10.00 -8.94 15.85
CA ARG A 71 8.60 -8.56 15.72
C ARG A 71 8.03 -8.99 14.38
N ASN A 72 6.74 -9.26 14.39
CA ASN A 72 6.04 -9.64 13.17
C ASN A 72 4.60 -9.11 13.18
N LYS A 73 4.03 -8.98 11.98
CA LYS A 73 2.65 -8.57 11.78
C LYS A 73 2.14 -9.05 10.43
N ILE A 74 0.86 -9.40 10.35
CA ILE A 74 0.18 -9.56 9.07
C ILE A 74 -0.31 -8.18 8.63
N ALA A 75 0.05 -7.79 7.42
CA ALA A 75 -0.38 -6.55 6.81
C ALA A 75 -0.72 -6.76 5.34
N THR A 76 -1.61 -5.92 4.82
CA THR A 76 -1.90 -5.86 3.39
C THR A 76 -0.75 -5.15 2.68
N VAL A 77 -0.12 -5.83 1.75
CA VAL A 77 0.96 -5.30 0.93
C VAL A 77 0.44 -5.08 -0.49
N ARG A 78 0.74 -3.91 -1.05
CA ARG A 78 0.42 -3.54 -2.44
C ARG A 78 1.70 -3.46 -3.26
N GLY A 79 1.79 -4.28 -4.28
CA GLY A 79 2.75 -4.10 -5.36
C GLY A 79 2.14 -3.11 -6.36
N VAL A 80 2.86 -2.03 -6.66
CA VAL A 80 2.34 -0.92 -7.46
C VAL A 80 3.32 -0.55 -8.57
N ALA A 81 2.81 0.05 -9.66
CA ALA A 81 3.63 0.58 -10.72
C ALA A 81 4.21 1.97 -10.37
N ASP A 82 5.20 2.43 -11.14
CA ASP A 82 5.92 3.70 -10.89
C ASP A 82 5.02 4.93 -10.89
N ASN A 83 3.91 4.90 -11.64
CA ASN A 83 2.95 6.00 -11.73
C ASN A 83 1.95 6.06 -10.55
N TYR A 84 2.01 5.10 -9.62
CA TYR A 84 1.08 5.01 -8.50
C TYR A 84 1.09 6.25 -7.60
N ALA A 85 2.27 6.80 -7.32
CA ALA A 85 2.41 7.99 -6.51
C ALA A 85 1.75 9.21 -7.16
N ALA A 86 1.92 9.38 -8.49
CA ALA A 86 1.29 10.46 -9.24
C ALA A 86 -0.25 10.32 -9.26
N MET A 87 -0.75 9.07 -9.33
CA MET A 87 -2.18 8.79 -9.32
C MET A 87 -2.83 9.07 -7.95
N THR A 88 -2.19 8.66 -6.87
CA THR A 88 -2.78 8.70 -5.52
C THR A 88 -2.36 9.90 -4.69
N GLY A 89 -1.23 10.54 -5.03
CA GLY A 89 -0.61 11.59 -4.22
C GLY A 89 -0.09 11.06 -2.86
N ILE A 90 0.22 9.77 -2.76
CA ILE A 90 0.71 9.14 -1.52
C ILE A 90 2.03 9.76 -1.03
N ASP A 91 2.85 10.26 -1.94
CA ASP A 91 4.07 10.99 -1.66
C ASP A 91 3.84 12.24 -0.78
N THR A 92 2.66 12.86 -0.91
CA THR A 92 2.27 14.02 -0.09
C THR A 92 1.80 13.66 1.32
N MET A 93 1.60 12.36 1.60
CA MET A 93 1.14 11.84 2.89
C MET A 93 2.26 11.24 3.72
N LEU A 94 3.48 11.36 3.26
CA LEU A 94 4.62 10.86 4.00
C LEU A 94 4.79 11.63 5.31
N HIS A 95 4.89 10.88 6.39
CA HIS A 95 5.21 11.39 7.72
C HIS A 95 6.71 11.30 8.00
N LEU A 96 7.34 10.23 7.49
CA LEU A 96 8.78 9.96 7.62
C LEU A 96 9.35 9.56 6.26
N GLY A 97 10.59 9.97 5.99
CA GLY A 97 11.34 9.53 4.81
C GLY A 97 10.79 10.04 3.48
N ARG A 98 10.88 9.23 2.44
CA ARG A 98 10.47 9.54 1.07
C ARG A 98 9.75 8.37 0.42
N PHE A 99 8.91 8.65 -0.59
CA PHE A 99 8.28 7.62 -1.40
C PHE A 99 9.25 7.19 -2.50
N GLU A 100 9.99 6.14 -2.23
CA GLU A 100 10.93 5.54 -3.15
C GLU A 100 10.80 4.02 -3.04
N LEU A 101 10.44 3.36 -4.13
CA LEU A 101 10.26 1.90 -4.19
C LEU A 101 11.42 1.22 -4.89
N THR A 102 12.16 1.96 -5.72
CA THR A 102 13.34 1.48 -6.43
C THR A 102 14.39 2.57 -6.50
N ASN A 103 15.67 2.21 -6.49
CA ASN A 103 16.76 3.16 -6.75
C ASN A 103 17.39 2.92 -8.13
N SER A 104 18.35 3.77 -8.49
CA SER A 104 19.11 3.67 -9.74
C SER A 104 19.90 2.36 -9.91
N GLN A 105 20.11 1.61 -8.82
CA GLN A 105 20.79 0.31 -8.79
C GLN A 105 19.79 -0.86 -8.78
N SER A 106 18.50 -0.60 -9.02
CA SER A 106 17.41 -1.58 -8.99
C SER A 106 17.21 -2.28 -7.63
N ASN A 107 17.69 -1.68 -6.54
CA ASN A 107 17.34 -2.16 -5.21
C ASN A 107 15.87 -1.83 -4.92
N GLN A 108 15.17 -2.78 -4.37
CA GLN A 108 13.76 -2.63 -4.00
C GLN A 108 13.62 -2.13 -2.58
N TYR A 109 12.68 -1.23 -2.38
CA TYR A 109 12.34 -0.63 -1.11
C TYR A 109 10.86 -0.76 -0.79
N ILE A 110 10.52 -0.54 0.47
CA ILE A 110 9.14 -0.55 0.95
C ILE A 110 8.81 0.77 1.64
N VAL A 111 7.61 1.26 1.37
CA VAL A 111 6.99 2.36 2.11
C VAL A 111 5.80 1.79 2.85
N MET A 112 5.67 2.06 4.13
CA MET A 112 4.64 1.43 4.95
C MET A 112 3.75 2.42 5.68
N GLY A 113 2.56 1.97 6.07
CA GLY A 113 1.68 2.76 6.93
C GLY A 113 2.32 2.97 8.30
N LEU A 114 2.18 4.18 8.85
CA LEU A 114 2.80 4.59 10.12
C LEU A 114 2.42 3.66 11.29
N GLY A 115 1.19 3.11 11.28
CA GLY A 115 0.76 2.14 12.28
C GLY A 115 1.60 0.86 12.25
N VAL A 116 1.84 0.29 11.06
CA VAL A 116 2.68 -0.90 10.88
C VAL A 116 4.13 -0.61 11.27
N TYR A 117 4.64 0.58 10.88
CA TYR A 117 5.98 1.05 11.20
C TYR A 117 6.25 1.04 12.72
N TYR A 118 5.32 1.60 13.51
CA TYR A 118 5.45 1.64 14.97
C TYR A 118 5.22 0.29 15.64
N GLU A 119 4.27 -0.51 15.17
CA GLU A 119 4.01 -1.85 15.73
C GLU A 119 5.19 -2.80 15.53
N LEU A 120 5.86 -2.73 14.38
CA LEU A 120 7.10 -3.45 14.14
C LEU A 120 8.29 -2.87 14.91
N GLY A 121 8.15 -1.68 15.50
CA GLY A 121 9.21 -1.01 16.26
C GLY A 121 10.37 -0.57 15.39
N ILE A 122 10.08 -0.24 14.12
CA ILE A 122 11.09 0.28 13.21
C ILE A 122 11.50 1.66 13.71
N ASN A 123 12.80 1.90 13.71
CA ASN A 123 13.39 3.16 14.14
C ASN A 123 14.16 3.76 12.97
N SER A 124 14.06 5.07 12.78
CA SER A 124 14.80 5.81 11.74
C SER A 124 16.32 5.69 11.86
N TYR A 125 16.83 5.34 13.03
CA TYR A 125 18.28 5.06 13.23
C TYR A 125 18.72 3.69 12.68
N ASP A 126 17.77 2.77 12.42
CA ASP A 126 18.01 1.41 11.93
C ASP A 126 17.76 1.27 10.41
N ALA A 127 18.09 2.29 9.64
CA ALA A 127 17.81 2.36 8.20
C ALA A 127 18.44 1.21 7.35
N HIS A 128 19.34 0.42 7.94
CA HIS A 128 20.03 -0.68 7.26
C HIS A 128 19.48 -2.05 7.61
N THR A 129 18.50 -2.14 8.51
CA THR A 129 17.87 -3.42 8.86
C THR A 129 16.71 -3.69 7.92
N PRO A 130 16.76 -4.75 7.11
CA PRO A 130 15.71 -5.05 6.16
C PRO A 130 14.45 -5.57 6.85
N VAL A 131 13.32 -5.28 6.26
CA VAL A 131 12.02 -5.86 6.59
C VAL A 131 11.84 -7.12 5.76
N GLY A 132 11.50 -8.24 6.40
CA GLY A 132 11.13 -9.48 5.72
C GLY A 132 9.67 -9.47 5.30
N ILE A 133 9.41 -9.82 4.06
CA ILE A 133 8.08 -9.92 3.46
C ILE A 133 7.86 -11.38 3.07
N HIS A 134 6.90 -12.04 3.70
CA HIS A 134 6.67 -13.47 3.52
C HIS A 134 5.28 -13.74 2.93
N ILE A 135 5.28 -14.31 1.72
CA ILE A 135 4.08 -14.60 0.95
C ILE A 135 3.78 -16.09 1.05
N PRO A 136 2.61 -16.51 1.53
CA PRO A 136 2.26 -17.93 1.57
C PRO A 136 2.21 -18.53 0.16
N LYS A 137 2.84 -19.67 -0.02
CA LYS A 137 2.73 -20.42 -1.29
C LYS A 137 1.36 -21.07 -1.40
N ARG A 138 0.70 -20.93 -2.55
CA ARG A 138 -0.64 -21.48 -2.80
C ARG A 138 -0.73 -23.01 -2.60
N ASN A 139 0.36 -23.74 -2.83
CA ASN A 139 0.42 -25.21 -2.78
C ASN A 139 1.28 -25.72 -1.60
N ALA A 140 1.51 -24.90 -0.57
CA ALA A 140 2.20 -25.38 0.61
C ALA A 140 1.32 -26.39 1.34
N ALA A 141 1.73 -27.65 1.37
CA ALA A 141 1.10 -28.67 2.21
C ALA A 141 1.24 -28.24 3.67
N ILE A 142 0.12 -28.07 4.36
CA ILE A 142 0.04 -27.79 5.79
C ILE A 142 0.52 -29.05 6.53
N GLY A 143 1.82 -29.22 6.67
CA GLY A 143 2.43 -30.43 7.26
C GLY A 143 3.94 -30.48 7.06
N GLY A 144 4.52 -29.54 6.35
CA GLY A 144 5.97 -29.45 6.14
C GLY A 144 6.68 -28.72 7.27
N LEU A 145 7.70 -29.35 7.80
CA LEU A 145 8.48 -28.94 8.97
C LEU A 145 9.40 -27.70 8.77
N SER A 146 9.33 -26.98 7.65
CA SER A 146 10.17 -25.81 7.45
C SER A 146 9.36 -24.61 6.89
N PHE A 147 9.49 -23.45 7.55
CA PHE A 147 8.96 -22.17 7.16
C PHE A 147 9.32 -21.80 5.70
N GLU A 148 10.55 -22.03 5.30
CA GLU A 148 11.07 -21.76 3.94
C GLU A 148 10.30 -22.49 2.84
N ARG A 149 9.72 -23.64 3.14
CA ARG A 149 8.90 -24.39 2.18
C ARG A 149 7.48 -23.84 2.04
N ALA A 150 6.97 -23.18 3.07
CA ALA A 150 5.62 -22.65 3.12
C ALA A 150 5.50 -21.22 2.55
N PHE A 151 6.59 -20.46 2.58
CA PHE A 151 6.60 -19.05 2.17
C PHE A 151 7.64 -18.77 1.07
N ASN A 152 7.32 -17.80 0.23
CA ASN A 152 8.32 -17.06 -0.53
C ASN A 152 8.70 -15.83 0.30
N SER A 153 9.98 -15.61 0.50
CA SER A 153 10.47 -14.54 1.37
C SER A 153 11.35 -13.58 0.58
N GLU A 154 11.04 -12.30 0.71
CA GLU A 154 11.82 -11.19 0.15
C GLU A 154 12.17 -10.22 1.27
N TYR A 155 13.23 -9.45 1.06
CA TYR A 155 13.73 -8.50 2.04
C TYR A 155 13.92 -7.13 1.38
N ALA A 156 13.35 -6.10 2.01
CA ALA A 156 13.44 -4.74 1.51
C ALA A 156 13.74 -3.76 2.64
N LEU A 157 14.48 -2.70 2.33
CA LEU A 157 14.69 -1.60 3.27
C LEU A 157 13.52 -0.64 3.23
N THR A 158 13.19 -0.05 4.39
CA THR A 158 12.12 0.94 4.49
C THR A 158 12.66 2.32 4.16
N THR A 159 12.07 2.99 3.17
CA THR A 159 12.43 4.36 2.77
C THR A 159 11.52 5.42 3.35
N GLY A 160 10.31 5.05 3.76
CA GLY A 160 9.37 6.01 4.31
C GLY A 160 8.19 5.37 5.01
N ALA A 161 7.48 6.21 5.77
CA ALA A 161 6.21 5.84 6.38
C ALA A 161 5.18 6.95 6.12
N PHE A 162 3.97 6.54 5.70
CA PHE A 162 2.87 7.44 5.40
C PHE A 162 1.78 7.40 6.47
N ASN A 163 1.10 8.54 6.64
CA ASN A 163 -0.05 8.64 7.53
C ASN A 163 -1.26 9.18 6.76
N ILE A 164 -2.33 8.42 6.73
CA ILE A 164 -3.56 8.78 6.02
C ILE A 164 -4.25 10.01 6.66
N GLN A 165 -3.97 10.29 7.93
CA GLN A 165 -4.63 11.37 8.67
C GLN A 165 -4.04 12.77 8.42
N ASP A 166 -2.87 12.91 7.80
CA ASP A 166 -2.12 14.17 7.74
C ASP A 166 -2.49 15.13 6.60
N LYS A 167 -3.43 14.80 5.70
CA LYS A 167 -3.86 15.72 4.63
C LYS A 167 -4.41 17.08 5.11
N LYS A 168 -4.70 17.24 6.41
CA LYS A 168 -5.29 18.48 6.97
C LYS A 168 -4.31 19.50 7.51
N LYS A 169 -3.00 19.22 7.60
CA LYS A 169 -2.05 20.14 8.23
C LYS A 169 -1.24 21.05 7.29
N LYS A 170 -1.47 21.00 5.98
CA LYS A 170 -0.77 21.91 5.04
C LYS A 170 -1.73 22.86 4.33
N LYS A 171 -2.44 23.68 5.11
CA LYS A 171 -3.05 24.93 4.63
C LYS A 171 -2.89 25.97 5.73
N TYR A 172 -1.67 26.45 5.86
CA TYR A 172 -1.39 27.79 6.38
C TYR A 172 -0.16 28.31 5.66
#